data_ad6e3b92da0922e1ff1447fd570d057a
#
_entry.id   ad6e3b92da0922e1ff1447fd570d057a
#
_cell.length_a   1.000
_cell.length_b   1.000
_cell.length_c   1.000
_cell.angle_alpha   90.00
_cell.angle_beta   90.00
_cell.angle_gamma   90.00
#
_symmetry.space_group_name_H-M   'P 1'
#
loop_
_entity.id
_entity.type
_entity.pdbx_description
1 polymer ?
#
loop_
_entity_poly.entity_id
_entity_poly.type
_entity_poly.pdbx_seq_one_letter_code
_entity_poly.pdbx_strand_id
1 'polypeptide(L)'
;QHVLVADADVQGDAKDWWYRAAELDDPLPFDVMSAAPADIAHLHGINDRLDDPVDWVLIDSAPYGRALDESVNNADLVVIPSSPSRIDLDQAVGVKDLCDRRGVPAAILLCRTEANTTALRDALAWIDAADIACFETLIPKRQDILNAKSTRPRGSRLHEYRDLSGELKQTMR
;
A
#
# COMPACT_ATOMS: atom_id res chain seq x y z
N GLN A 1 6.84 -16.24 1.10
CA GLN A 1 5.58 -15.80 0.48
C GLN A 1 5.91 -15.23 -0.89
N HIS A 2 5.17 -15.65 -1.88
CA HIS A 2 5.22 -15.11 -3.23
C HIS A 2 4.27 -13.92 -3.31
N VAL A 3 4.74 -12.82 -3.88
CA VAL A 3 3.99 -11.57 -4.01
C VAL A 3 4.04 -11.11 -5.45
N LEU A 4 2.90 -10.71 -5.98
CA LEU A 4 2.78 -10.01 -7.24
C LEU A 4 2.32 -8.57 -6.96
N VAL A 5 2.96 -7.59 -7.56
CA VAL A 5 2.50 -6.20 -7.56
C VAL A 5 1.82 -5.90 -8.88
N ALA A 6 0.58 -5.47 -8.84
CA ALA A 6 -0.17 -4.96 -9.99
C ALA A 6 -0.12 -3.43 -9.96
N ASP A 7 0.71 -2.85 -10.82
CA ASP A 7 0.88 -1.41 -10.97
C ASP A 7 -0.27 -0.87 -11.84
N ALA A 8 -1.25 -0.27 -11.19
CA ALA A 8 -2.45 0.30 -11.79
C ALA A 8 -2.41 1.85 -11.85
N ASP A 9 -1.30 2.46 -11.44
CA ASP A 9 -1.07 3.89 -11.65
C ASP A 9 -0.47 4.12 -13.05
N VAL A 10 -1.00 5.11 -13.75
CA VAL A 10 -0.48 5.54 -15.06
C VAL A 10 0.95 6.08 -14.99
N GLN A 11 1.41 6.50 -13.80
CA GLN A 11 2.80 6.92 -13.59
C GLN A 11 3.77 5.74 -13.67
N GLY A 12 3.33 4.53 -13.30
CA GLY A 12 4.12 3.31 -13.42
C GLY A 12 5.34 3.27 -12.49
N ASP A 13 5.29 3.94 -11.34
CA ASP A 13 6.43 4.08 -10.43
C ASP A 13 6.90 2.73 -9.85
N ALA A 14 5.98 1.80 -9.58
CA ALA A 14 6.32 0.47 -9.09
C ALA A 14 7.05 -0.35 -10.16
N LYS A 15 6.57 -0.28 -11.40
CA LYS A 15 7.19 -0.95 -12.54
C LYS A 15 8.54 -0.37 -12.89
N ASP A 16 8.67 0.95 -12.88
CA ASP A 16 9.95 1.64 -13.07
C ASP A 16 10.97 1.22 -12.01
N TRP A 17 10.55 1.08 -10.76
CA TRP A 17 11.41 0.60 -9.70
C TRP A 17 11.88 -0.83 -9.96
N TRP A 18 10.99 -1.72 -10.39
CA TRP A 18 11.31 -3.11 -10.72
C TRP A 18 12.37 -3.20 -11.83
N TYR A 19 12.21 -2.45 -12.93
CA TYR A 19 13.19 -2.42 -14.01
C TYR A 19 14.55 -1.88 -13.56
N ARG A 20 14.58 -0.77 -12.83
CA ARG A 20 15.83 -0.17 -12.36
C ARG A 20 16.60 -1.06 -11.40
N ALA A 21 15.89 -1.79 -10.53
CA ALA A 21 16.54 -2.75 -9.65
C ALA A 21 17.19 -3.89 -10.43
N ALA A 22 16.54 -4.38 -11.49
CA ALA A 22 17.09 -5.40 -12.37
C ALA A 22 18.31 -4.89 -13.17
N GLU A 23 18.26 -3.65 -13.68
CA GLU A 23 19.40 -3.02 -14.38
C GLU A 23 20.63 -2.84 -13.49
N LEU A 24 20.45 -2.73 -12.18
CA LEU A 24 21.53 -2.61 -11.20
C LEU A 24 22.01 -3.97 -10.66
N ASP A 25 21.68 -5.08 -11.32
CA ASP A 25 22.01 -6.44 -10.87
C ASP A 25 21.48 -6.76 -9.45
N ASP A 26 20.45 -6.06 -8.99
CA ASP A 26 19.83 -6.25 -7.67
C ASP A 26 18.30 -6.36 -7.78
N PRO A 27 17.76 -7.40 -8.47
CA PRO A 27 16.34 -7.51 -8.75
C PRO A 27 15.50 -7.58 -7.48
N LEU A 28 14.29 -7.04 -7.55
CA LEU A 28 13.31 -7.17 -6.48
C LEU A 28 12.92 -8.64 -6.27
N PRO A 29 12.58 -9.06 -5.03
CA PRO A 29 12.20 -10.43 -4.73
C PRO A 29 10.72 -10.74 -5.05
N PHE A 30 10.09 -9.95 -5.91
CA PHE A 30 8.71 -10.09 -6.36
C PHE A 30 8.58 -9.53 -7.77
N ASP A 31 7.55 -9.96 -8.47
CA ASP A 31 7.25 -9.47 -9.81
C ASP A 31 6.30 -8.28 -9.79
N VAL A 32 6.42 -7.42 -10.81
CA VAL A 32 5.56 -6.28 -11.02
C VAL A 32 4.97 -6.33 -12.44
N MET A 33 3.66 -6.33 -12.53
CA MET A 33 2.94 -6.23 -13.79
C MET A 33 2.22 -4.89 -13.89
N SER A 34 2.10 -4.32 -15.09
CA SER A 34 1.16 -3.22 -15.32
C SER A 34 -0.26 -3.76 -15.39
N ALA A 35 -1.20 -3.08 -14.78
CA ALA A 35 -2.61 -3.43 -14.78
C ALA A 35 -3.47 -2.22 -15.20
N ALA A 36 -4.11 -2.31 -16.36
CA ALA A 36 -5.15 -1.33 -16.69
C ALA A 36 -6.36 -1.53 -15.77
N PRO A 37 -7.22 -0.52 -15.58
CA PRO A 37 -8.42 -0.67 -14.74
C PRO A 37 -9.29 -1.87 -15.09
N ALA A 38 -9.35 -2.26 -16.36
CA ALA A 38 -10.11 -3.43 -16.80
C ALA A 38 -9.46 -4.77 -16.39
N ASP A 39 -8.16 -4.79 -16.16
CA ASP A 39 -7.43 -6.00 -15.78
C ASP A 39 -7.55 -6.31 -14.28
N ILE A 40 -7.81 -5.27 -13.45
CA ILE A 40 -7.90 -5.40 -12.00
C ILE A 40 -8.99 -6.40 -11.59
N ALA A 41 -10.14 -6.38 -12.27
CA ALA A 41 -11.24 -7.32 -12.02
C ALA A 41 -10.86 -8.80 -12.22
N HIS A 42 -9.76 -9.08 -12.91
CA HIS A 42 -9.29 -10.42 -13.20
C HIS A 42 -8.16 -10.90 -12.27
N LEU A 43 -7.72 -10.05 -11.33
CA LEU A 43 -6.61 -10.39 -10.43
C LEU A 43 -6.97 -11.50 -9.43
N HIS A 44 -8.23 -11.61 -9.00
CA HIS A 44 -8.66 -12.72 -8.13
C HIS A 44 -8.43 -14.11 -8.75
N GLY A 45 -8.51 -14.21 -10.07
CA GLY A 45 -8.24 -15.46 -10.81
C GLY A 45 -6.82 -15.53 -11.39
N ILE A 46 -5.89 -14.71 -10.94
CA ILE A 46 -4.56 -14.62 -11.54
C ILE A 46 -3.78 -15.93 -11.35
N ASN A 47 -3.95 -16.61 -10.23
CA ASN A 47 -3.25 -17.84 -9.92
C ASN A 47 -3.60 -18.99 -10.88
N ASP A 48 -4.77 -18.97 -11.51
CA ASP A 48 -5.16 -19.94 -12.54
C ASP A 48 -4.35 -19.78 -13.84
N ARG A 49 -3.61 -18.69 -13.97
CA ARG A 49 -2.84 -18.29 -15.15
C ARG A 49 -1.34 -18.24 -14.91
N LEU A 50 -0.91 -18.38 -13.65
CA LEU A 50 0.49 -18.37 -13.26
C LEU A 50 1.01 -19.80 -13.10
N ASP A 51 2.20 -20.06 -13.64
CA ASP A 51 2.92 -21.32 -13.44
C ASP A 51 3.35 -21.48 -11.98
N ASP A 52 3.63 -20.37 -11.29
CA ASP A 52 4.00 -20.29 -9.87
C ASP A 52 2.98 -19.40 -9.14
N PRO A 53 2.00 -19.98 -8.43
CA PRO A 53 0.96 -19.21 -7.74
C PRO A 53 1.51 -18.28 -6.67
N VAL A 54 0.85 -17.11 -6.52
CA VAL A 54 1.21 -16.10 -5.52
C VAL A 54 0.31 -16.17 -4.30
N ASP A 55 0.89 -15.87 -3.12
CA ASP A 55 0.15 -15.75 -1.86
C ASP A 55 -0.59 -14.40 -1.76
N TRP A 56 -0.02 -13.35 -2.37
CA TRP A 56 -0.51 -11.98 -2.28
C TRP A 56 -0.45 -11.27 -3.62
N VAL A 57 -1.51 -10.55 -3.94
CA VAL A 57 -1.52 -9.54 -5.00
C VAL A 57 -1.65 -8.17 -4.35
N LEU A 58 -0.67 -7.29 -4.54
CA LEU A 58 -0.71 -5.90 -4.09
C LEU A 58 -1.06 -5.01 -5.27
N ILE A 59 -2.17 -4.30 -5.20
CA ILE A 59 -2.60 -3.36 -6.25
C ILE A 59 -2.08 -1.97 -5.88
N ASP A 60 -1.09 -1.47 -6.62
CA ASP A 60 -0.61 -0.08 -6.50
C ASP A 60 -1.49 0.80 -7.40
N SER A 61 -2.44 1.48 -6.77
CA SER A 61 -3.52 2.21 -7.45
C SER A 61 -3.27 3.70 -7.50
N ALA A 62 -3.67 4.32 -8.60
CA ALA A 62 -3.81 5.78 -8.65
C ALA A 62 -4.76 6.27 -7.53
N PRO A 63 -4.52 7.49 -6.99
CA PRO A 63 -5.30 8.02 -5.85
C PRO A 63 -6.72 8.45 -6.21
N TYR A 64 -7.14 8.34 -7.47
CA TYR A 64 -8.47 8.76 -7.95
C TYR A 64 -8.86 8.08 -9.27
N GLY A 65 -10.12 8.23 -9.64
CA GLY A 65 -10.65 7.78 -10.92
C GLY A 65 -10.93 6.30 -10.97
N ARG A 66 -11.08 5.78 -12.20
CA ARG A 66 -11.52 4.41 -12.44
C ARG A 66 -10.57 3.36 -11.88
N ALA A 67 -9.26 3.62 -11.87
CA ALA A 67 -8.30 2.69 -11.30
C ALA A 67 -8.52 2.50 -9.79
N LEU A 68 -8.77 3.59 -9.05
CA LEU A 68 -9.12 3.51 -7.63
C LEU A 68 -10.43 2.74 -7.41
N ASP A 69 -11.48 3.07 -8.18
CA ASP A 69 -12.79 2.41 -8.06
C ASP A 69 -12.68 0.89 -8.29
N GLU A 70 -11.96 0.47 -9.33
CA GLU A 70 -11.77 -0.96 -9.64
C GLU A 70 -10.86 -1.63 -8.60
N SER A 71 -9.83 -0.95 -8.10
CA SER A 71 -8.96 -1.48 -7.04
C SER A 71 -9.76 -1.71 -5.74
N VAL A 72 -10.56 -0.78 -5.32
CA VAL A 72 -11.43 -0.93 -4.13
C VAL A 72 -12.43 -2.07 -4.33
N ASN A 73 -13.08 -2.15 -5.50
CA ASN A 73 -14.09 -3.18 -5.77
C ASN A 73 -13.52 -4.61 -5.77
N ASN A 74 -12.22 -4.75 -6.01
CA ASN A 74 -11.56 -6.05 -6.16
C ASN A 74 -10.48 -6.30 -5.10
N ALA A 75 -10.50 -5.56 -4.00
CA ALA A 75 -9.59 -5.78 -2.88
C ALA A 75 -10.30 -6.49 -1.72
N ASP A 76 -9.59 -7.40 -1.05
CA ASP A 76 -10.02 -8.00 0.21
C ASP A 76 -9.77 -7.06 1.39
N LEU A 77 -8.76 -6.17 1.27
CA LEU A 77 -8.41 -5.13 2.23
C LEU A 77 -7.78 -3.95 1.51
N VAL A 78 -8.17 -2.74 1.89
CA VAL A 78 -7.54 -1.50 1.39
C VAL A 78 -6.68 -0.88 2.49
N VAL A 79 -5.39 -0.75 2.21
CA VAL A 79 -4.47 0.04 3.02
C VAL A 79 -4.45 1.46 2.49
N ILE A 80 -4.74 2.46 3.32
CA ILE A 80 -4.82 3.87 2.93
C ILE A 80 -3.63 4.63 3.53
N PRO A 81 -2.52 4.80 2.79
CA PRO A 81 -1.37 5.56 3.30
C PRO A 81 -1.73 7.05 3.44
N SER A 82 -1.41 7.61 4.59
CA SER A 82 -1.62 9.04 4.86
C SER A 82 -0.48 9.62 5.71
N SER A 83 -0.11 10.87 5.50
CA SER A 83 0.73 11.56 6.48
C SER A 83 -0.13 12.09 7.65
N PRO A 84 0.47 12.48 8.79
CA PRO A 84 -0.27 13.08 9.91
C PRO A 84 -0.81 14.50 9.62
N SER A 85 -0.74 14.97 8.38
CA SER A 85 -1.28 16.28 8.01
C SER A 85 -2.80 16.23 7.87
N ARG A 86 -3.48 17.31 8.26
CA ARG A 86 -4.95 17.40 8.15
C ARG A 86 -5.44 17.20 6.71
N ILE A 87 -4.72 17.77 5.75
CA ILE A 87 -5.09 17.68 4.33
C ILE A 87 -5.03 16.25 3.83
N ASP A 88 -3.96 15.51 4.18
CA ASP A 88 -3.81 14.12 3.76
C ASP A 88 -4.83 13.21 4.46
N LEU A 89 -5.14 13.48 5.73
CA LEU A 89 -6.18 12.75 6.47
C LEU A 89 -7.57 12.98 5.88
N ASP A 90 -7.92 14.20 5.50
CA ASP A 90 -9.20 14.48 4.86
C ASP A 90 -9.34 13.72 3.52
N GLN A 91 -8.25 13.56 2.76
CA GLN A 91 -8.22 12.73 1.55
C GLN A 91 -8.35 11.23 1.88
N ALA A 92 -7.64 10.75 2.90
CA ALA A 92 -7.70 9.36 3.34
C ALA A 92 -9.12 8.96 3.76
N VAL A 93 -9.85 9.86 4.44
CA VAL A 93 -11.27 9.64 4.79
C VAL A 93 -12.13 9.51 3.56
N GLY A 94 -11.89 10.31 2.52
CA GLY A 94 -12.64 10.18 1.27
C GLY A 94 -12.51 8.78 0.63
N VAL A 95 -11.31 8.18 0.70
CA VAL A 95 -11.08 6.80 0.25
C VAL A 95 -11.74 5.79 1.21
N LYS A 96 -11.63 6.02 2.54
CA LYS A 96 -12.31 5.18 3.53
C LYS A 96 -13.82 5.15 3.33
N ASP A 97 -14.44 6.30 3.11
CA ASP A 97 -15.87 6.41 2.80
C ASP A 97 -16.26 5.66 1.52
N LEU A 98 -15.38 5.65 0.51
CA LEU A 98 -15.59 4.85 -0.69
C LEU A 98 -15.59 3.36 -0.36
N CYS A 99 -14.60 2.90 0.41
CA CYS A 99 -14.51 1.50 0.84
C CYS A 99 -15.75 1.08 1.65
N ASP A 100 -16.20 1.91 2.58
CA ASP A 100 -17.37 1.64 3.40
C ASP A 100 -18.66 1.50 2.56
N ARG A 101 -18.84 2.39 1.59
CA ARG A 101 -19.97 2.28 0.65
C ARG A 101 -19.94 1.01 -0.20
N ARG A 102 -18.77 0.42 -0.41
CA ARG A 102 -18.57 -0.82 -1.18
C ARG A 102 -18.53 -2.07 -0.29
N GLY A 103 -18.53 -1.90 1.04
CA GLY A 103 -18.43 -2.99 2.00
C GLY A 103 -17.04 -3.64 2.03
N VAL A 104 -16.00 -2.91 1.62
CA VAL A 104 -14.61 -3.40 1.59
C VAL A 104 -13.88 -2.93 2.85
N PRO A 105 -13.25 -3.84 3.61
CA PRO A 105 -12.45 -3.47 4.77
C PRO A 105 -11.32 -2.51 4.37
N ALA A 106 -11.12 -1.45 5.15
CA ALA A 106 -10.07 -0.48 4.90
C ALA A 106 -9.54 0.12 6.20
N ALA A 107 -8.23 0.37 6.27
CA ALA A 107 -7.60 1.03 7.41
C ALA A 107 -6.56 2.06 6.97
N ILE A 108 -6.43 3.14 7.73
CA ILE A 108 -5.40 4.17 7.50
C ILE A 108 -4.05 3.62 8.00
N LEU A 109 -3.00 3.83 7.20
CA LEU A 109 -1.62 3.62 7.58
C LEU A 109 -0.92 4.97 7.68
N LEU A 110 -0.56 5.42 8.89
CA LEU A 110 0.16 6.66 9.06
C LEU A 110 1.62 6.50 8.62
N CYS A 111 1.98 7.23 7.58
CA CYS A 111 3.30 7.26 6.96
C CYS A 111 3.99 8.61 7.18
N ARG A 112 5.32 8.64 7.03
CA ARG A 112 6.15 9.84 7.23
C ARG A 112 5.93 10.48 8.60
N THR A 113 5.68 9.66 9.61
CA THR A 113 5.48 10.13 10.97
C THR A 113 6.80 10.63 11.58
N GLU A 114 6.71 11.63 12.43
CA GLU A 114 7.82 12.14 13.23
C GLU A 114 7.43 12.04 14.71
N ALA A 115 8.18 11.25 15.47
CA ALA A 115 7.88 11.00 16.87
C ALA A 115 7.87 12.30 17.69
N ASN A 116 7.00 12.34 18.71
CA ASN A 116 6.86 13.47 19.63
C ASN A 116 6.39 14.80 19.00
N THR A 117 5.79 14.74 17.81
CA THR A 117 5.21 15.93 17.17
C THR A 117 3.75 16.12 17.56
N THR A 118 3.31 17.37 17.60
CA THR A 118 1.90 17.72 17.79
C THR A 118 1.05 17.15 16.67
N ALA A 119 1.52 17.23 15.43
CA ALA A 119 0.81 16.72 14.26
C ALA A 119 0.47 15.22 14.37
N LEU A 120 1.42 14.39 14.80
CA LEU A 120 1.17 12.96 14.98
C LEU A 120 0.16 12.70 16.10
N ARG A 121 0.31 13.39 17.23
CA ARG A 121 -0.61 13.22 18.37
C ARG A 121 -2.04 13.65 18.00
N ASP A 122 -2.18 14.78 17.32
CA ASP A 122 -3.48 15.32 16.92
C ASP A 122 -4.14 14.43 15.86
N ALA A 123 -3.34 13.87 14.93
CA ALA A 123 -3.80 12.90 13.93
C ALA A 123 -4.36 11.63 14.58
N LEU A 124 -3.62 11.02 15.53
CA LEU A 124 -4.06 9.82 16.24
C LEU A 124 -5.32 10.09 17.06
N ALA A 125 -5.36 11.20 17.79
CA ALA A 125 -6.54 11.59 18.57
C ALA A 125 -7.78 11.82 17.68
N TRP A 126 -7.58 12.38 16.50
CA TRP A 126 -8.66 12.61 15.54
C TRP A 126 -9.18 11.33 14.92
N ILE A 127 -8.29 10.40 14.53
CA ILE A 127 -8.65 9.07 14.00
C ILE A 127 -9.45 8.28 15.03
N ASP A 128 -8.98 8.26 16.28
CA ASP A 128 -9.65 7.59 17.40
C ASP A 128 -11.04 8.19 17.67
N ALA A 129 -11.14 9.52 17.75
CA ALA A 129 -12.41 10.22 17.97
C ALA A 129 -13.43 10.04 16.83
N ALA A 130 -12.95 9.77 15.61
CA ALA A 130 -13.77 9.51 14.44
C ALA A 130 -14.11 8.02 14.26
N ASP A 131 -13.63 7.14 15.13
CA ASP A 131 -13.78 5.68 15.06
C ASP A 131 -13.33 5.10 13.70
N ILE A 132 -12.21 5.61 13.18
CA ILE A 132 -11.65 5.18 11.90
C ILE A 132 -10.61 4.09 12.15
N ALA A 133 -10.72 2.97 11.44
CA ALA A 133 -9.72 1.90 11.51
C ALA A 133 -8.34 2.42 11.06
N CYS A 134 -7.33 2.17 11.90
CA CYS A 134 -5.95 2.56 11.67
C CYS A 134 -5.01 1.43 12.08
N PHE A 135 -3.95 1.22 11.31
CA PHE A 135 -2.90 0.28 11.68
C PHE A 135 -2.17 0.76 12.93
N GLU A 136 -1.80 -0.17 13.81
CA GLU A 136 -0.97 0.13 14.99
C GLU A 136 0.45 0.53 14.56
N THR A 137 0.92 -0.08 13.46
CA THR A 137 2.22 0.23 12.86
C THR A 137 2.24 1.64 12.28
N LEU A 138 3.21 2.44 12.71
CA LEU A 138 3.50 3.77 12.16
C LEU A 138 4.75 3.70 11.32
N ILE A 139 4.72 4.26 10.10
CA ILE A 139 5.89 4.33 9.22
C ILE A 139 6.58 5.69 9.37
N PRO A 140 7.74 5.78 10.06
CA PRO A 140 8.41 7.05 10.25
C PRO A 140 9.02 7.60 8.95
N LYS A 141 9.24 8.90 8.93
CA LYS A 141 10.00 9.57 7.86
C LYS A 141 11.47 9.16 7.96
N ARG A 142 11.97 8.44 6.94
CA ARG A 142 13.35 7.95 6.89
C ARG A 142 14.00 8.30 5.56
N GLN A 143 15.19 8.86 5.63
CA GLN A 143 15.95 9.23 4.45
C GLN A 143 16.46 8.00 3.68
N ASP A 144 16.79 6.91 4.36
CA ASP A 144 17.26 5.68 3.74
C ASP A 144 16.15 4.98 2.92
N ILE A 145 14.88 5.12 3.32
CA ILE A 145 13.73 4.64 2.52
C ILE A 145 13.57 5.50 1.27
N LEU A 146 13.67 6.83 1.39
CA LEU A 146 13.62 7.72 0.24
C LEU A 146 14.75 7.43 -0.77
N ASN A 147 15.93 7.10 -0.26
CA ASN A 147 17.11 6.76 -1.08
C ASN A 147 17.07 5.32 -1.62
N ALA A 148 16.19 4.46 -1.12
CA ALA A 148 16.04 3.09 -1.58
C ALA A 148 15.29 2.97 -2.92
N LYS A 149 14.70 4.06 -3.42
CA LYS A 149 14.04 4.10 -4.74
C LYS A 149 15.04 3.62 -5.81
N SER A 150 14.66 2.64 -6.57
CA SER A 150 15.48 1.96 -7.60
C SER A 150 16.47 0.90 -7.09
N THR A 151 16.44 0.55 -5.81
CA THR A 151 17.26 -0.54 -5.25
C THR A 151 16.39 -1.51 -4.45
N ARG A 152 16.87 -2.73 -4.23
CA ARG A 152 16.21 -3.72 -3.39
C ARG A 152 16.36 -3.34 -1.90
N PRO A 153 15.26 -3.07 -1.16
CA PRO A 153 15.33 -2.87 0.28
C PRO A 153 15.80 -4.15 0.97
N ARG A 154 16.80 -4.05 1.85
CA ARG A 154 17.37 -5.21 2.54
C ARG A 154 17.28 -5.05 4.05
N GLY A 155 17.10 -6.18 4.71
CA GLY A 155 17.28 -6.43 6.14
C GLY A 155 17.01 -5.24 7.08
N SER A 156 18.05 -4.48 7.37
CA SER A 156 17.97 -3.33 8.28
C SER A 156 17.16 -2.12 7.74
N ARG A 157 16.90 -2.07 6.44
CA ARG A 157 16.11 -1.00 5.81
C ARG A 157 14.61 -1.32 5.71
N LEU A 158 14.18 -2.50 6.15
CA LEU A 158 12.75 -2.86 6.16
C LEU A 158 12.02 -2.26 7.37
N HIS A 159 12.74 -2.00 8.45
CA HIS A 159 12.25 -1.30 9.64
C HIS A 159 10.80 -1.72 10.00
N GLU A 160 9.93 -0.76 10.21
CA GLU A 160 8.53 -0.93 10.58
C GLU A 160 7.66 -1.63 9.52
N TYR A 161 8.13 -1.75 8.27
CA TYR A 161 7.43 -2.54 7.25
C TYR A 161 7.35 -4.03 7.57
N ARG A 162 8.22 -4.55 8.45
CA ARG A 162 8.10 -5.92 8.97
C ARG A 162 6.93 -6.07 9.92
N ASP A 163 6.76 -5.07 10.78
CA ASP A 163 5.67 -5.05 11.75
C ASP A 163 4.34 -4.91 11.01
N LEU A 164 4.26 -4.01 10.03
CA LEU A 164 3.11 -3.88 9.11
C LEU A 164 2.80 -5.20 8.41
N SER A 165 3.81 -5.91 7.89
CA SER A 165 3.58 -7.22 7.26
C SER A 165 3.01 -8.25 8.23
N GLY A 166 3.41 -8.18 9.51
CA GLY A 166 2.84 -9.01 10.58
C GLY A 166 1.39 -8.68 10.86
N GLU A 167 1.07 -7.40 10.97
CA GLU A 167 -0.27 -6.88 11.22
C GLU A 167 -1.23 -7.21 10.06
N LEU A 168 -0.82 -7.01 8.81
CA LEU A 168 -1.58 -7.40 7.62
C LEU A 168 -1.93 -8.89 7.61
N LYS A 169 -0.97 -9.76 7.94
CA LYS A 169 -1.21 -11.22 8.01
C LYS A 169 -2.17 -11.64 9.11
N GLN A 170 -2.29 -10.87 10.17
CA GLN A 170 -3.25 -11.11 11.25
C GLN A 170 -4.66 -10.65 10.83
N THR A 171 -4.75 -9.51 10.15
CA THR A 171 -6.02 -8.93 9.68
C THR A 171 -6.68 -9.79 8.58
N MET A 172 -5.88 -10.46 7.75
CA MET A 172 -6.34 -11.26 6.60
C MET A 172 -6.59 -12.75 6.93
N ARG A 173 -6.57 -13.14 8.19
CA ARG A 173 -6.87 -14.51 8.66
C ARG A 173 -8.34 -14.68 9.01
#